data_3ee56b13e4ba759c66bb131e334ddb43
#
_entry.id   3ee56b13e4ba759c66bb131e334ddb43
#
_cell.length_a   1.000
_cell.length_b   1.000
_cell.length_c   1.000
_cell.angle_alpha   90.00
_cell.angle_beta   90.00
_cell.angle_gamma   90.00
#
_symmetry.space_group_name_H-M   'P 1'
#
loop_
_entity.id
_entity.type
_entity.pdbx_description
1 polymer ?
#
loop_
_entity_poly.entity_id
_entity_poly.type
_entity_poly.pdbx_seq_one_letter_code
_entity_poly.pdbx_strand_id
1 'polypeptide(L)'
;PPSKGEVAKHIAWILGEENTSFELPDIKTITNQFYPDLRKCLNTVQLSTQDNKLVIDKSVLVSSNYMTQILKELSNAKPKWREIRQVIVNANVSDFEELYRYLYDNAHVYASGSEGMVAIHINEYSYQSNFRIDKEINAMALIAKLIELAKP
;
A
#
# COMPACT_ATOMS: atom_id res chain seq x y z
N PRO A 1 -1.15 11.98 -18.55
CA PRO A 1 -0.17 11.12 -17.91
C PRO A 1 0.29 10.02 -18.87
N PRO A 2 1.56 9.61 -18.82
CA PRO A 2 2.06 8.57 -19.71
C PRO A 2 1.37 7.22 -19.45
N SER A 3 1.25 6.41 -20.48
CA SER A 3 0.67 5.06 -20.35
C SER A 3 1.61 4.13 -19.58
N LYS A 4 1.08 3.00 -19.07
CA LYS A 4 1.90 1.96 -18.42
C LYS A 4 3.06 1.50 -19.31
N GLY A 5 2.81 1.35 -20.61
CA GLY A 5 3.84 0.94 -21.57
C GLY A 5 4.96 1.97 -21.72
N GLU A 6 4.63 3.25 -21.74
CA GLU A 6 5.62 4.34 -21.80
C GLU A 6 6.45 4.41 -20.53
N VAL A 7 5.82 4.21 -19.36
CA VAL A 7 6.54 4.16 -18.08
C VAL A 7 7.51 2.98 -18.05
N ALA A 8 7.08 1.80 -18.47
CA ALA A 8 7.94 0.62 -18.54
C ALA A 8 9.13 0.84 -19.49
N LYS A 9 8.90 1.43 -20.65
CA LYS A 9 9.98 1.79 -21.61
C LYS A 9 10.96 2.78 -21.01
N HIS A 10 10.48 3.79 -20.31
CA HIS A 10 11.32 4.79 -19.66
C HIS A 10 12.21 4.16 -18.57
N ILE A 11 11.65 3.27 -17.75
CA ILE A 11 12.41 2.54 -16.74
C ILE A 11 13.49 1.67 -17.41
N ALA A 12 13.16 0.95 -18.47
CA ALA A 12 14.11 0.13 -19.21
C ALA A 12 15.25 0.97 -19.79
N TRP A 13 14.93 2.15 -20.32
CA TRP A 13 15.92 3.09 -20.83
C TRP A 13 16.88 3.57 -19.74
N ILE A 14 16.36 3.97 -18.58
CA ILE A 14 17.18 4.41 -17.44
C ILE A 14 18.13 3.28 -17.00
N LEU A 15 17.63 2.06 -16.86
CA LEU A 15 18.45 0.91 -16.46
C LEU A 15 19.54 0.61 -17.49
N GLY A 16 19.24 0.78 -18.78
CA GLY A 16 20.23 0.66 -19.85
C GLY A 16 21.34 1.72 -19.77
N GLU A 17 20.98 2.97 -19.50
CA GLU A 17 21.93 4.07 -19.32
C GLU A 17 22.84 3.86 -18.10
N GLU A 18 22.34 3.24 -17.05
CA GLU A 18 23.09 2.94 -15.83
C GLU A 18 23.85 1.59 -15.91
N ASN A 19 23.84 0.93 -17.07
CA ASN A 19 24.44 -0.39 -17.27
C ASN A 19 23.94 -1.45 -16.27
N THR A 20 22.67 -1.36 -15.91
CA THR A 20 22.02 -2.30 -14.99
C THR A 20 21.33 -3.40 -15.78
N SER A 21 21.63 -4.66 -15.46
CA SER A 21 20.94 -5.81 -16.05
C SER A 21 19.52 -5.94 -15.49
N PHE A 22 18.55 -6.25 -16.34
CA PHE A 22 17.16 -6.40 -15.94
C PHE A 22 16.43 -7.40 -16.84
N GLU A 23 15.30 -7.91 -16.36
CA GLU A 23 14.37 -8.71 -17.15
C GLU A 23 13.06 -7.91 -17.33
N LEU A 24 12.49 -7.94 -18.54
CA LEU A 24 11.26 -7.21 -18.87
C LEU A 24 10.08 -7.58 -17.94
N PRO A 25 9.86 -8.85 -17.56
CA PRO A 25 8.80 -9.20 -16.62
C PRO A 25 8.89 -8.45 -15.29
N ASP A 26 10.09 -8.20 -14.78
CA ASP A 26 10.31 -7.49 -13.51
C ASP A 26 9.86 -6.03 -13.62
N ILE A 27 10.20 -5.36 -14.71
CA ILE A 27 9.76 -3.98 -14.98
C ILE A 27 8.24 -3.91 -15.09
N LYS A 28 7.62 -4.86 -15.79
CA LYS A 28 6.17 -4.93 -15.92
C LYS A 28 5.49 -5.13 -14.55
N THR A 29 6.06 -5.95 -13.70
CA THR A 29 5.54 -6.19 -12.34
C THR A 29 5.53 -4.90 -11.54
N ILE A 30 6.65 -4.16 -11.51
CA ILE A 30 6.76 -2.89 -10.80
C ILE A 30 5.77 -1.87 -11.38
N THR A 31 5.71 -1.74 -12.69
CA THR A 31 4.82 -0.79 -13.36
C THR A 31 3.35 -1.10 -13.08
N ASN A 32 2.95 -2.36 -13.16
CA ASN A 32 1.56 -2.76 -12.87
C ASN A 32 1.17 -2.48 -11.44
N GLN A 33 2.10 -2.58 -10.51
CA GLN A 33 1.84 -2.44 -9.08
C GLN A 33 1.70 -0.97 -8.65
N PHE A 34 2.55 -0.10 -9.16
CA PHE A 34 2.67 1.29 -8.67
C PHE A 34 2.09 2.34 -9.62
N TYR A 35 1.77 2.00 -10.87
CA TYR A 35 1.14 2.95 -11.78
C TYR A 35 -0.18 3.47 -11.18
N PRO A 36 -0.48 4.78 -11.24
CA PRO A 36 0.20 5.83 -12.02
C PRO A 36 1.31 6.59 -11.26
N ASP A 37 1.73 6.11 -10.10
CA ASP A 37 2.75 6.78 -9.29
C ASP A 37 4.16 6.49 -9.84
N LEU A 38 4.62 7.34 -10.76
CA LEU A 38 5.93 7.23 -11.41
C LEU A 38 7.08 7.29 -10.40
N ARG A 39 6.96 8.14 -9.41
CA ARG A 39 7.99 8.31 -8.38
C ARG A 39 8.19 7.02 -7.60
N LYS A 40 7.09 6.37 -7.26
CA LYS A 40 7.12 5.09 -6.54
C LYS A 40 7.68 3.97 -7.41
N CYS A 41 7.36 3.96 -8.71
CA CYS A 41 7.97 3.03 -9.66
C CYS A 41 9.50 3.19 -9.69
N LEU A 42 9.99 4.41 -9.87
CA LEU A 42 11.42 4.69 -9.95
C LEU A 42 12.15 4.40 -8.64
N ASN A 43 11.57 4.79 -7.51
CA ASN A 43 12.16 4.50 -6.19
C ASN A 43 12.26 3.00 -5.95
N THR A 44 11.23 2.23 -6.32
CA THR A 44 11.24 0.77 -6.16
C THR A 44 12.31 0.13 -7.04
N VAL A 45 12.47 0.57 -8.28
CA VAL A 45 13.53 0.11 -9.17
C VAL A 45 14.91 0.40 -8.57
N GLN A 46 15.11 1.60 -8.05
CA GLN A 46 16.39 2.00 -7.46
C GLN A 46 16.72 1.17 -6.22
N LEU A 47 15.75 0.95 -5.34
CA LEU A 47 15.93 0.14 -4.12
C LEU A 47 16.13 -1.34 -4.42
N SER A 48 15.61 -1.83 -5.55
CA SER A 48 15.69 -3.23 -5.96
C SER A 48 16.93 -3.53 -6.81
N THR A 49 17.74 -2.53 -7.14
CA THR A 49 18.97 -2.70 -7.91
C THR A 49 20.14 -3.01 -6.99
N GLN A 50 20.77 -4.17 -7.18
CA GLN A 50 21.95 -4.63 -6.44
C GLN A 50 23.01 -5.13 -7.41
N ASP A 51 24.25 -4.71 -7.22
CA ASP A 51 25.39 -5.11 -8.04
C ASP A 51 25.14 -4.96 -9.56
N ASN A 52 24.58 -3.84 -9.98
CA ASN A 52 24.19 -3.54 -11.35
C ASN A 52 23.17 -4.54 -11.93
N LYS A 53 22.34 -5.14 -11.08
CA LYS A 53 21.26 -6.04 -11.48
C LYS A 53 19.97 -5.69 -10.75
N LEU A 54 18.87 -5.62 -11.49
CA LEU A 54 17.54 -5.48 -10.91
C LEU A 54 17.09 -6.83 -10.36
N VAL A 55 16.90 -6.91 -9.04
CA VAL A 55 16.41 -8.09 -8.35
C VAL A 55 15.12 -7.72 -7.61
N ILE A 56 14.00 -8.31 -7.99
CA ILE A 56 12.72 -8.08 -7.32
C ILE A 56 12.63 -8.97 -6.09
N ASP A 57 12.59 -8.33 -4.93
CA ASP A 57 12.32 -9.01 -3.67
C ASP A 57 10.81 -9.15 -3.50
N LYS A 58 10.34 -10.38 -3.28
CA LYS A 58 8.93 -10.67 -3.03
C LYS A 58 8.40 -9.95 -1.79
N SER A 59 9.26 -9.63 -0.82
CA SER A 59 8.86 -8.86 0.38
C SER A 59 8.42 -7.44 0.03
N VAL A 60 9.04 -6.80 -0.96
CA VAL A 60 8.64 -5.47 -1.45
C VAL A 60 7.24 -5.53 -2.07
N LEU A 61 6.96 -6.58 -2.84
CA LEU A 61 5.64 -6.79 -3.44
C LEU A 61 4.57 -7.06 -2.38
N VAL A 62 4.88 -7.86 -1.37
CA VAL A 62 3.96 -8.15 -0.26
C VAL A 62 3.67 -6.90 0.55
N SER A 63 4.70 -6.10 0.90
CA SER A 63 4.52 -4.88 1.68
C SER A 63 3.70 -3.82 0.95
N SER A 64 3.76 -3.77 -0.38
CA SER A 64 2.98 -2.80 -1.16
C SER A 64 1.55 -3.26 -1.46
N ASN A 65 1.27 -4.58 -1.36
CA ASN A 65 -0.06 -5.14 -1.57
C ASN A 65 -0.91 -5.24 -0.30
N TYR A 66 -0.33 -5.02 0.89
CA TYR A 66 -1.06 -5.19 2.15
C TYR A 66 -2.27 -4.27 2.26
N MET A 67 -2.19 -3.06 1.77
CA MET A 67 -3.31 -2.10 1.82
C MET A 67 -4.50 -2.59 1.00
N THR A 68 -4.25 -3.16 -0.19
CA THR A 68 -5.30 -3.75 -1.03
C THR A 68 -5.95 -4.95 -0.34
N GLN A 69 -5.18 -5.78 0.34
CA GLN A 69 -5.69 -6.92 1.10
C GLN A 69 -6.57 -6.46 2.27
N ILE A 70 -6.16 -5.40 2.97
CA ILE A 70 -6.95 -4.80 4.06
C ILE A 70 -8.29 -4.27 3.52
N LEU A 71 -8.25 -3.55 2.42
CA LEU A 71 -9.46 -3.01 1.80
C LEU A 71 -10.42 -4.14 1.39
N LYS A 72 -9.90 -5.20 0.80
CA LYS A 72 -10.67 -6.38 0.41
C LYS A 72 -11.34 -7.03 1.62
N GLU A 73 -10.63 -7.18 2.72
CA GLU A 73 -11.18 -7.75 3.95
C GLU A 73 -12.26 -6.85 4.56
N LEU A 74 -12.04 -5.53 4.60
CA LEU A 74 -13.04 -4.57 5.07
C LEU A 74 -14.32 -4.58 4.20
N SER A 75 -14.19 -4.91 2.94
CA SER A 75 -15.32 -4.98 2.00
C SER A 75 -16.12 -6.27 2.10
N ASN A 76 -15.67 -7.26 2.87
CA ASN A 76 -16.40 -8.49 3.11
C ASN A 76 -17.65 -8.25 3.93
N ALA A 77 -18.65 -9.12 3.79
CA ALA A 77 -19.89 -9.05 4.56
C ALA A 77 -19.64 -9.14 6.07
N LYS A 78 -18.61 -9.88 6.48
CA LYS A 78 -18.18 -10.01 7.88
C LYS A 78 -16.68 -9.82 7.99
N PRO A 79 -16.19 -8.56 8.03
CA PRO A 79 -14.75 -8.31 8.14
C PRO A 79 -14.19 -8.90 9.43
N LYS A 80 -13.04 -9.55 9.32
CA LYS A 80 -12.36 -10.18 10.45
C LYS A 80 -11.15 -9.36 10.88
N TRP A 81 -11.19 -8.82 12.07
CA TRP A 81 -10.12 -8.03 12.65
C TRP A 81 -8.78 -8.78 12.68
N ARG A 82 -8.81 -10.07 13.02
CA ARG A 82 -7.60 -10.91 13.08
C ARG A 82 -6.93 -11.09 11.73
N GLU A 83 -7.70 -11.23 10.66
CA GLU A 83 -7.17 -11.34 9.31
C GLU A 83 -6.43 -10.08 8.90
N ILE A 84 -7.00 -8.91 9.20
CA ILE A 84 -6.37 -7.62 8.92
C ILE A 84 -5.08 -7.47 9.72
N ARG A 85 -5.10 -7.83 11.01
CA ARG A 85 -3.91 -7.81 11.84
C ARG A 85 -2.81 -8.71 11.27
N GLN A 86 -3.16 -9.90 10.81
CA GLN A 86 -2.21 -10.83 10.23
C GLN A 86 -1.58 -10.27 8.95
N VAL A 87 -2.35 -9.59 8.11
CA VAL A 87 -1.85 -8.92 6.91
C VAL A 87 -0.81 -7.86 7.29
N ILE A 88 -1.08 -7.05 8.31
CA ILE A 88 -0.17 -6.01 8.79
C ILE A 88 1.12 -6.62 9.35
N VAL A 89 1.01 -7.67 10.14
CA VAL A 89 2.18 -8.35 10.73
C VAL A 89 3.05 -8.96 9.62
N ASN A 90 2.44 -9.65 8.66
CA ASN A 90 3.16 -10.27 7.56
C ASN A 90 3.86 -9.24 6.64
N ALA A 91 3.28 -8.06 6.49
CA ALA A 91 3.83 -6.98 5.70
C ALA A 91 4.93 -6.19 6.44
N ASN A 92 5.12 -6.44 7.73
CA ASN A 92 6.10 -5.77 8.57
C ASN A 92 5.99 -4.24 8.51
N VAL A 93 4.77 -3.73 8.65
CA VAL A 93 4.48 -2.29 8.55
C VAL A 93 4.95 -1.57 9.80
N SER A 94 5.73 -0.50 9.63
CA SER A 94 6.21 0.35 10.73
C SER A 94 5.59 1.75 10.71
N ASP A 95 5.18 2.23 9.53
CA ASP A 95 4.54 3.53 9.35
C ASP A 95 3.17 3.33 8.70
N PHE A 96 2.15 3.89 9.33
CA PHE A 96 0.75 3.69 8.93
C PHE A 96 0.12 4.91 8.24
N GLU A 97 0.87 5.98 7.98
CA GLU A 97 0.31 7.18 7.34
C GLU A 97 -0.27 6.90 5.96
N GLU A 98 0.46 6.13 5.14
CA GLU A 98 -0.03 5.73 3.81
C GLU A 98 -1.31 4.89 3.91
N LEU A 99 -1.38 3.99 4.90
CA LEU A 99 -2.56 3.16 5.14
C LEU A 99 -3.77 4.04 5.50
N TYR A 100 -3.60 5.00 6.40
CA TYR A 100 -4.68 5.90 6.80
C TYR A 100 -5.20 6.69 5.59
N ARG A 101 -4.31 7.23 4.76
CA ARG A 101 -4.70 7.93 3.54
C ARG A 101 -5.43 7.02 2.56
N TYR A 102 -4.91 5.81 2.36
CA TYR A 102 -5.53 4.82 1.49
C TYR A 102 -6.94 4.44 1.94
N LEU A 103 -7.14 4.22 3.23
CA LEU A 103 -8.45 3.90 3.80
C LEU A 103 -9.43 5.07 3.68
N TYR A 104 -8.95 6.29 3.84
CA TYR A 104 -9.75 7.49 3.63
C TYR A 104 -10.20 7.62 2.18
N ASP A 105 -9.28 7.49 1.23
CA ASP A 105 -9.58 7.62 -0.20
C ASP A 105 -10.55 6.54 -0.70
N ASN A 106 -10.59 5.39 -0.04
CA ASN A 106 -11.42 4.24 -0.43
C ASN A 106 -12.59 3.98 0.53
N ALA A 107 -12.96 4.95 1.35
CA ALA A 107 -14.04 4.79 2.33
C ALA A 107 -15.38 4.38 1.70
N HIS A 108 -15.66 4.84 0.49
CA HIS A 108 -16.87 4.49 -0.26
C HIS A 108 -16.98 3.00 -0.59
N VAL A 109 -15.87 2.26 -0.59
CA VAL A 109 -15.85 0.83 -0.91
C VAL A 109 -16.38 -0.02 0.25
N TYR A 110 -15.97 0.30 1.48
CA TYR A 110 -16.29 -0.52 2.67
C TYR A 110 -17.28 0.13 3.62
N ALA A 111 -17.49 1.44 3.54
CA ALA A 111 -18.35 2.18 4.47
C ALA A 111 -19.25 3.17 3.71
N SER A 112 -19.88 2.72 2.63
CA SER A 112 -20.80 3.54 1.83
C SER A 112 -21.92 4.10 2.71
N GLY A 113 -22.12 5.42 2.64
CA GLY A 113 -23.08 6.14 3.48
C GLY A 113 -22.52 6.59 4.84
N SER A 114 -21.33 6.13 5.22
CA SER A 114 -20.67 6.46 6.50
C SER A 114 -19.28 7.06 6.30
N GLU A 115 -18.98 7.56 5.10
CA GLU A 115 -17.66 8.10 4.75
C GLU A 115 -17.24 9.25 5.67
N GLY A 116 -18.18 10.10 6.09
CA GLY A 116 -17.91 11.19 7.03
C GLY A 116 -17.43 10.68 8.39
N MET A 117 -18.03 9.61 8.90
CA MET A 117 -17.57 8.98 10.15
C MET A 117 -16.19 8.33 10.00
N VAL A 118 -15.91 7.73 8.85
CA VAL A 118 -14.56 7.23 8.53
C VAL A 118 -13.54 8.35 8.60
N ALA A 119 -13.83 9.49 7.98
CA ALA A 119 -12.94 10.67 8.01
C ALA A 119 -12.66 11.14 9.44
N ILE A 120 -13.69 11.21 10.28
CA ILE A 120 -13.56 11.63 11.69
C ILE A 120 -12.63 10.66 12.44
N HIS A 121 -12.86 9.36 12.33
CA HIS A 121 -12.03 8.36 13.02
C HIS A 121 -10.60 8.34 12.51
N ILE A 122 -10.39 8.41 11.20
CA ILE A 122 -9.04 8.43 10.63
C ILE A 122 -8.27 9.67 11.08
N ASN A 123 -8.91 10.84 11.08
CA ASN A 123 -8.30 12.08 11.57
C ASN A 123 -7.86 11.96 13.04
N GLU A 124 -8.74 11.42 13.88
CA GLU A 124 -8.46 11.23 15.31
C GLU A 124 -7.29 10.26 15.53
N TYR A 125 -7.32 9.09 14.91
CA TYR A 125 -6.28 8.07 15.10
C TYR A 125 -4.96 8.44 14.42
N SER A 126 -5.00 9.13 13.30
CA SER A 126 -3.81 9.66 12.65
C SER A 126 -3.09 10.68 13.53
N TYR A 127 -3.85 11.57 14.19
CA TYR A 127 -3.30 12.50 15.17
C TYR A 127 -2.69 11.77 16.37
N GLN A 128 -3.42 10.80 16.94
CA GLN A 128 -2.95 10.02 18.10
C GLN A 128 -1.71 9.20 17.79
N SER A 129 -1.52 8.77 16.54
CA SER A 129 -0.37 7.97 16.12
C SER A 129 0.95 8.67 16.41
N ASN A 130 1.00 9.99 16.36
CA ASN A 130 2.21 10.78 16.66
C ASN A 130 2.64 10.67 18.12
N PHE A 131 1.74 10.30 19.03
CA PHE A 131 1.96 10.24 20.47
C PHE A 131 1.99 8.80 21.01
N ARG A 132 1.74 7.81 20.17
CA ARG A 132 1.73 6.40 20.57
C ARG A 132 3.09 5.76 20.32
N ILE A 133 3.56 5.01 21.31
CA ILE A 133 4.79 4.22 21.19
C ILE A 133 4.55 3.07 20.20
N ASP A 134 3.43 2.36 20.36
CA ASP A 134 3.08 1.26 19.48
C ASP A 134 2.03 1.72 18.46
N LYS A 135 2.51 1.98 17.25
CA LYS A 135 1.67 2.45 16.14
C LYS A 135 0.77 1.36 15.57
N GLU A 136 1.15 0.08 15.70
CA GLU A 136 0.31 -1.04 15.31
C GLU A 136 -0.97 -1.11 16.15
N ILE A 137 -0.86 -0.99 17.46
CA ILE A 137 -2.03 -1.00 18.36
C ILE A 137 -2.98 0.14 17.99
N ASN A 138 -2.44 1.33 17.72
CA ASN A 138 -3.24 2.48 17.30
C ASN A 138 -3.97 2.21 15.98
N ALA A 139 -3.27 1.65 14.99
CA ALA A 139 -3.85 1.30 13.70
C ALA A 139 -4.92 0.22 13.83
N MET A 140 -4.69 -0.79 14.66
CA MET A 140 -5.66 -1.87 14.86
C MET A 140 -6.90 -1.41 15.64
N ALA A 141 -6.75 -0.42 16.53
CA ALA A 141 -7.91 0.21 17.18
C ALA A 141 -8.78 0.98 16.16
N LEU A 142 -8.14 1.68 15.22
CA LEU A 142 -8.85 2.30 14.10
C LEU A 142 -9.59 1.26 13.26
N ILE A 143 -8.94 0.16 12.91
CA ILE A 143 -9.54 -0.92 12.12
C ILE A 143 -10.80 -1.46 12.82
N ALA A 144 -10.78 -1.62 14.14
CA ALA A 144 -11.95 -2.05 14.89
C ALA A 144 -13.13 -1.06 14.72
N LYS A 145 -12.86 0.23 14.74
CA LYS A 145 -13.89 1.26 14.47
C LYS A 145 -14.40 1.20 13.04
N LEU A 146 -13.53 1.01 12.07
CA LEU A 146 -13.93 0.91 10.67
C LEU A 146 -14.77 -0.33 10.39
N ILE A 147 -14.49 -1.45 11.06
CA ILE A 147 -15.30 -2.68 10.95
C ILE A 147 -16.73 -2.42 11.44
N GLU A 148 -16.92 -1.67 12.52
CA GLU A 148 -18.24 -1.28 12.99
C GLU A 148 -19.01 -0.46 11.95
N LEU A 149 -18.32 0.45 11.23
CA LEU A 149 -18.92 1.28 10.19
C LEU A 149 -19.17 0.50 8.89
N ALA A 150 -18.42 -0.57 8.65
CA ALA A 150 -18.53 -1.41 7.46
C ALA A 150 -19.72 -2.38 7.53
N LYS A 151 -20.44 -2.43 8.62
CA LYS A 151 -21.66 -3.27 8.73
C LYS A 151 -22.76 -2.72 7.82
N PRO A 152 -23.44 -3.58 7.10
CA PRO A 152 -24.58 -3.16 6.28
C PRO A 152 -25.74 -2.65 7.11
#